data_bd2399fe1c4ee4a4aed4085508656cdd
#
_entry.id   bd2399fe1c4ee4a4aed4085508656cdd
#
_cell.length_a   1.000
_cell.length_b   1.000
_cell.length_c   1.000
_cell.angle_alpha   90.00
_cell.angle_beta   90.00
_cell.angle_gamma   90.00
#
_symmetry.space_group_name_H-M   'P 1'
#
loop_
_entity.id
_entity.type
_entity.pdbx_description
1 polymer ?
#
loop_
_entity_poly.entity_id
_entity_poly.type
_entity_poly.pdbx_seq_one_letter_code
_entity_poly.pdbx_strand_id
1 'polypeptide(L)'
;MLSKFSGSHQNLRYFFLLAFLLGALGISLFLAVSMGSVQISLSDTYRIILSQLGAPFEIGDISKSTLAIVWNMRLPRVFLGLIVGAGLSMCGSVMQSTVNNPIAEPYVLGISAGATFGATLSIILGFKVMIGLGSFLGAILATVAVLLIASMQSRMTTSSLILSGTVVNALFLAFSNFIISIGANADSVMTIKFWTMGSLAGTSWGHLTLPTIIVGIAFLFFSTQYRVFNAMMMGDEAALTLGIPLRFYWYLYVTIVAVMTAILVSTCGIIGFVGLITPHLARSLVGTNYKRLFPIATLLGALFVVWADVFARVLIQNAELPIGIFTALVGAPFFIYMVASRRREVRV
;
A
#
# COMPACT_ATOMS: atom_id res chain seq x y z
N MET A 1 35.82 -5.67 22.68
CA MET A 1 35.11 -4.64 23.50
C MET A 1 34.50 -3.52 22.66
N LEU A 2 35.09 -3.15 21.51
CA LEU A 2 34.58 -2.08 20.61
C LEU A 2 33.26 -2.42 19.88
N SER A 3 32.94 -3.70 19.67
CA SER A 3 31.69 -4.12 18.98
C SER A 3 30.40 -3.94 19.81
N LYS A 4 30.50 -3.92 21.15
CA LYS A 4 29.34 -3.67 22.03
C LYS A 4 28.91 -2.20 22.07
N PHE A 5 29.83 -1.25 21.90
CA PHE A 5 29.50 0.19 21.87
C PHE A 5 28.81 0.61 20.57
N SER A 6 29.18 0.03 19.42
CA SER A 6 28.52 0.29 18.13
C SER A 6 27.03 -0.13 18.12
N GLY A 7 26.71 -1.26 18.76
CA GLY A 7 25.34 -1.77 18.83
C GLY A 7 24.38 -0.92 19.68
N SER A 8 24.89 -0.31 20.76
CA SER A 8 24.08 0.54 21.64
C SER A 8 23.66 1.85 20.94
N HIS A 9 24.58 2.53 20.26
CA HIS A 9 24.27 3.76 19.50
C HIS A 9 23.32 3.53 18.33
N GLN A 10 23.44 2.40 17.64
CA GLN A 10 22.52 2.04 16.55
C GLN A 10 21.11 1.72 17.06
N ASN A 11 20.98 1.06 18.23
CA ASN A 11 19.67 0.84 18.84
C ASN A 11 19.04 2.14 19.29
N LEU A 12 19.79 3.05 19.90
CA LEU A 12 19.31 4.33 20.36
C LEU A 12 18.78 5.17 19.17
N ARG A 13 19.54 5.27 18.08
CA ARG A 13 19.10 5.95 16.84
C ARG A 13 17.83 5.34 16.27
N TYR A 14 17.71 4.02 16.26
CA TYR A 14 16.50 3.33 15.81
C TYR A 14 15.27 3.69 16.66
N PHE A 15 15.38 3.67 17.99
CA PHE A 15 14.29 4.02 18.87
C PHE A 15 13.89 5.51 18.77
N PHE A 16 14.86 6.41 18.61
CA PHE A 16 14.58 7.82 18.34
C PHE A 16 13.85 8.01 17.01
N LEU A 17 14.29 7.35 15.95
CA LEU A 17 13.63 7.41 14.65
C LEU A 17 12.21 6.84 14.71
N LEU A 18 12.01 5.72 15.40
CA LEU A 18 10.70 5.11 15.58
C LEU A 18 9.76 6.05 16.34
N ALA A 19 10.21 6.62 17.46
CA ALA A 19 9.44 7.57 18.23
C ALA A 19 9.12 8.85 17.43
N PHE A 20 10.09 9.36 16.67
CA PHE A 20 9.89 10.50 15.78
C PHE A 20 8.83 10.22 14.71
N LEU A 21 8.91 9.06 14.03
CA LEU A 21 7.93 8.69 13.00
C LEU A 21 6.53 8.44 13.58
N LEU A 22 6.43 7.85 14.77
CA LEU A 22 5.14 7.70 15.46
C LEU A 22 4.56 9.06 15.86
N GLY A 23 5.35 9.96 16.39
CA GLY A 23 4.94 11.34 16.68
C GLY A 23 4.54 12.11 15.44
N ALA A 24 5.34 12.00 14.36
CA ALA A 24 5.04 12.60 13.07
C ALA A 24 3.74 12.04 12.48
N LEU A 25 3.49 10.72 12.61
CA LEU A 25 2.24 10.10 12.16
C LEU A 25 1.04 10.64 12.96
N GLY A 26 1.14 10.72 14.29
CA GLY A 26 0.07 11.30 15.13
C GLY A 26 -0.27 12.74 14.73
N ILE A 27 0.74 13.59 14.56
CA ILE A 27 0.58 14.98 14.10
C ILE A 27 -0.02 15.00 12.69
N SER A 28 0.48 14.15 11.78
CA SER A 28 0.00 14.09 10.40
C SER A 28 -1.47 13.67 10.32
N LEU A 29 -1.91 12.72 11.12
CA LEU A 29 -3.32 12.29 11.16
C LEU A 29 -4.22 13.46 11.57
N PHE A 30 -3.82 14.20 12.60
CA PHE A 30 -4.56 15.36 13.08
C PHE A 30 -4.63 16.47 12.03
N LEU A 31 -3.49 16.82 11.40
CA LEU A 31 -3.44 17.82 10.33
C LEU A 31 -4.22 17.38 9.09
N ALA A 32 -4.12 16.11 8.70
CA ALA A 32 -4.80 15.57 7.52
C ALA A 32 -6.33 15.62 7.64
N VAL A 33 -6.88 15.50 8.85
CA VAL A 33 -8.34 15.64 9.08
C VAL A 33 -8.79 17.08 8.94
N SER A 34 -7.99 18.06 9.37
CA SER A 34 -8.34 19.49 9.25
C SER A 34 -8.23 20.01 7.82
N MET A 35 -7.28 19.47 7.02
CA MET A 35 -7.01 19.92 5.64
C MET A 35 -7.95 19.25 4.63
N GLY A 36 -8.49 20.05 3.69
CA GLY A 36 -9.38 19.57 2.60
C GLY A 36 -10.01 20.70 1.83
N SER A 37 -10.89 20.39 0.88
CA SER A 37 -11.59 21.37 0.04
C SER A 37 -12.41 22.39 0.83
N VAL A 38 -12.97 22.00 1.97
CA VAL A 38 -13.63 22.89 2.94
C VAL A 38 -12.63 23.19 4.06
N GLN A 39 -12.36 24.47 4.31
CA GLN A 39 -11.49 24.88 5.42
C GLN A 39 -12.23 24.71 6.76
N ILE A 40 -11.71 23.87 7.62
CA ILE A 40 -12.21 23.66 8.99
C ILE A 40 -11.07 24.02 9.95
N SER A 41 -11.38 24.79 10.98
CA SER A 41 -10.37 25.20 11.94
C SER A 41 -9.80 23.99 12.69
N LEU A 42 -8.52 24.06 13.08
CA LEU A 42 -7.89 23.04 13.91
C LEU A 42 -8.63 22.89 15.25
N SER A 43 -9.11 24.00 15.81
CA SER A 43 -9.87 24.03 17.05
C SER A 43 -11.19 23.22 16.94
N ASP A 44 -11.96 23.45 15.88
CA ASP A 44 -13.22 22.74 15.67
C ASP A 44 -12.99 21.24 15.40
N THR A 45 -11.95 20.92 14.61
CA THR A 45 -11.55 19.52 14.38
C THR A 45 -11.22 18.82 15.69
N TYR A 46 -10.45 19.46 16.58
CA TYR A 46 -10.10 18.94 17.90
C TYR A 46 -11.33 18.74 18.79
N ARG A 47 -12.20 19.77 18.90
CA ARG A 47 -13.43 19.71 19.69
C ARG A 47 -14.37 18.61 19.22
N ILE A 48 -14.53 18.44 17.89
CA ILE A 48 -15.35 17.37 17.32
C ILE A 48 -14.79 16.00 17.68
N ILE A 49 -13.49 15.76 17.46
CA ILE A 49 -12.89 14.45 17.73
C ILE A 49 -13.02 14.10 19.21
N LEU A 50 -12.67 15.01 20.11
CA LEU A 50 -12.73 14.74 21.54
C LEU A 50 -14.17 14.56 22.05
N SER A 51 -15.11 15.36 21.58
CA SER A 51 -16.53 15.19 21.93
C SER A 51 -17.08 13.83 21.50
N GLN A 52 -16.74 13.37 20.29
CA GLN A 52 -17.17 12.06 19.79
C GLN A 52 -16.49 10.88 20.51
N LEU A 53 -15.34 11.11 21.15
CA LEU A 53 -14.65 10.14 22.03
C LEU A 53 -15.17 10.19 23.48
N GLY A 54 -16.20 11.00 23.77
CA GLY A 54 -16.85 11.07 25.08
C GLY A 54 -16.29 12.13 26.03
N ALA A 55 -15.37 13.00 25.56
CA ALA A 55 -14.89 14.12 26.38
C ALA A 55 -15.96 15.24 26.45
N PRO A 56 -16.09 15.99 27.59
CA PRO A 56 -17.10 16.99 27.81
C PRO A 56 -16.76 18.32 27.12
N PHE A 57 -16.62 18.29 25.78
CA PHE A 57 -16.44 19.51 24.98
C PHE A 57 -17.77 19.93 24.38
N GLU A 58 -18.14 21.20 24.59
CA GLU A 58 -19.31 21.80 23.95
C GLU A 58 -19.04 22.02 22.46
N ILE A 59 -19.94 21.50 21.63
CA ILE A 59 -19.94 21.65 20.16
C ILE A 59 -21.16 22.42 19.66
N GLY A 60 -21.84 23.15 20.56
CA GLY A 60 -23.11 23.82 20.25
C GLY A 60 -23.03 24.89 19.16
N ASP A 61 -21.87 25.48 18.95
CA ASP A 61 -21.54 26.48 17.93
C ASP A 61 -21.03 25.84 16.61
N ILE A 62 -20.78 24.53 16.59
CA ILE A 62 -20.30 23.84 15.39
C ILE A 62 -21.49 23.31 14.56
N SER A 63 -21.51 23.61 13.27
CA SER A 63 -22.58 23.17 12.39
C SER A 63 -22.64 21.64 12.27
N LYS A 64 -23.83 21.07 12.11
CA LYS A 64 -24.01 19.63 11.88
C LYS A 64 -23.28 19.15 10.61
N SER A 65 -23.18 20.01 9.60
CA SER A 65 -22.42 19.70 8.37
C SER A 65 -20.93 19.59 8.63
N THR A 66 -20.34 20.50 9.43
CA THR A 66 -18.92 20.43 9.81
C THR A 66 -18.62 19.16 10.60
N LEU A 67 -19.48 18.80 11.55
CA LEU A 67 -19.37 17.56 12.31
C LEU A 67 -19.40 16.33 11.38
N ALA A 68 -20.35 16.28 10.44
CA ALA A 68 -20.48 15.19 9.48
C ALA A 68 -19.24 15.07 8.57
N ILE A 69 -18.70 16.21 8.09
CA ILE A 69 -17.50 16.24 7.26
C ILE A 69 -16.28 15.68 8.04
N VAL A 70 -16.07 16.12 9.26
CA VAL A 70 -14.91 15.68 10.08
C VAL A 70 -15.06 14.21 10.48
N TRP A 71 -16.17 13.83 11.09
CA TRP A 71 -16.35 12.52 11.71
C TRP A 71 -16.68 11.40 10.74
N ASN A 72 -17.57 11.67 9.74
CA ASN A 72 -18.05 10.62 8.85
C ASN A 72 -17.32 10.55 7.50
N MET A 73 -16.62 11.63 7.10
CA MET A 73 -15.94 11.65 5.80
C MET A 73 -14.42 11.69 5.95
N ARG A 74 -13.87 12.69 6.67
CA ARG A 74 -12.40 12.89 6.72
C ARG A 74 -11.70 11.89 7.60
N LEU A 75 -12.22 11.64 8.79
CA LEU A 75 -11.59 10.75 9.75
C LEU A 75 -11.46 9.32 9.22
N PRO A 76 -12.53 8.67 8.70
CA PRO A 76 -12.41 7.34 8.10
C PRO A 76 -11.45 7.32 6.90
N ARG A 77 -11.46 8.36 6.05
CA ARG A 77 -10.58 8.49 4.90
C ARG A 77 -9.11 8.53 5.30
N VAL A 78 -8.75 9.33 6.30
CA VAL A 78 -7.38 9.45 6.81
C VAL A 78 -6.92 8.13 7.44
N PHE A 79 -7.78 7.45 8.19
CA PHE A 79 -7.46 6.12 8.72
C PHE A 79 -7.31 5.07 7.61
N LEU A 80 -8.15 5.12 6.57
CA LEU A 80 -7.96 4.22 5.43
C LEU A 80 -6.61 4.48 4.74
N GLY A 81 -6.24 5.75 4.55
CA GLY A 81 -4.94 6.14 4.00
C GLY A 81 -3.76 5.57 4.81
N LEU A 82 -3.84 5.65 6.15
CA LEU A 82 -2.87 5.04 7.06
C LEU A 82 -2.77 3.52 6.84
N ILE A 83 -3.91 2.82 6.86
CA ILE A 83 -3.98 1.36 6.74
C ILE A 83 -3.47 0.89 5.38
N VAL A 84 -3.91 1.54 4.30
CA VAL A 84 -3.49 1.23 2.92
C VAL A 84 -2.00 1.48 2.74
N GLY A 85 -1.50 2.61 3.22
CA GLY A 85 -0.09 2.96 3.14
C GLY A 85 0.80 1.97 3.90
N ALA A 86 0.42 1.65 5.13
CA ALA A 86 1.09 0.63 5.94
C ALA A 86 1.07 -0.74 5.23
N GLY A 87 -0.10 -1.18 4.77
CA GLY A 87 -0.29 -2.47 4.12
C GLY A 87 0.50 -2.62 2.82
N LEU A 88 0.43 -1.64 1.92
CA LEU A 88 1.18 -1.68 0.66
C LEU A 88 2.70 -1.65 0.89
N SER A 89 3.17 -0.88 1.88
CA SER A 89 4.58 -0.85 2.27
C SER A 89 5.05 -2.20 2.81
N MET A 90 4.24 -2.84 3.66
CA MET A 90 4.52 -4.20 4.13
C MET A 90 4.58 -5.20 2.99
N CYS A 91 3.59 -5.18 2.08
CA CYS A 91 3.57 -6.03 0.89
C CYS A 91 4.84 -5.85 0.05
N GLY A 92 5.26 -4.61 -0.18
CA GLY A 92 6.49 -4.30 -0.90
C GLY A 92 7.72 -4.83 -0.18
N SER A 93 7.84 -4.60 1.13
CA SER A 93 8.96 -5.10 1.94
C SER A 93 9.10 -6.62 1.86
N VAL A 94 7.97 -7.34 2.01
CA VAL A 94 7.93 -8.80 1.95
C VAL A 94 8.27 -9.29 0.54
N MET A 95 7.68 -8.69 -0.51
CA MET A 95 7.97 -9.08 -1.89
C MET A 95 9.46 -8.89 -2.22
N GLN A 96 10.06 -7.75 -1.86
CA GLN A 96 11.47 -7.49 -2.10
C GLN A 96 12.40 -8.51 -1.45
N SER A 97 12.04 -9.00 -0.25
CA SER A 97 12.78 -10.07 0.41
C SER A 97 12.54 -11.43 -0.25
N THR A 98 11.27 -11.75 -0.52
CA THR A 98 10.87 -13.08 -1.01
C THR A 98 11.43 -13.39 -2.40
N VAL A 99 11.46 -12.38 -3.29
CA VAL A 99 12.04 -12.55 -4.64
C VAL A 99 13.47 -12.04 -4.74
N ASN A 100 14.09 -11.67 -3.60
CA ASN A 100 15.46 -11.13 -3.54
C ASN A 100 15.72 -10.03 -4.59
N ASN A 101 14.73 -9.13 -4.76
CA ASN A 101 14.79 -8.07 -5.74
C ASN A 101 14.29 -6.75 -5.13
N PRO A 102 15.14 -5.70 -4.98
CA PRO A 102 14.77 -4.46 -4.32
C PRO A 102 13.75 -3.61 -5.09
N ILE A 103 13.42 -3.97 -6.32
CA ILE A 103 12.42 -3.30 -7.15
C ILE A 103 11.13 -4.12 -7.31
N ALA A 104 10.99 -5.21 -6.55
CA ALA A 104 9.78 -6.02 -6.58
C ALA A 104 8.60 -5.28 -5.92
N GLU A 105 7.48 -5.28 -6.60
CA GLU A 105 6.19 -4.77 -6.11
C GLU A 105 5.14 -5.88 -6.10
N PRO A 106 4.11 -5.81 -5.24
CA PRO A 106 3.01 -6.78 -5.24
C PRO A 106 2.28 -6.87 -6.58
N TYR A 107 2.24 -5.80 -7.35
CA TYR A 107 1.55 -5.73 -8.64
C TYR A 107 2.18 -6.61 -9.74
N VAL A 108 3.41 -7.06 -9.56
CA VAL A 108 4.04 -8.08 -10.43
C VAL A 108 3.24 -9.39 -10.43
N LEU A 109 2.44 -9.64 -9.39
CA LEU A 109 1.56 -10.81 -9.29
C LEU A 109 0.26 -10.71 -10.13
N GLY A 110 0.15 -9.74 -11.03
CA GLY A 110 -1.04 -9.57 -11.87
C GLY A 110 -2.23 -8.91 -11.16
N ILE A 111 -2.08 -8.54 -9.91
CA ILE A 111 -3.16 -8.06 -9.03
C ILE A 111 -3.89 -6.85 -9.61
N SER A 112 -3.16 -5.85 -10.14
CA SER A 112 -3.77 -4.63 -10.65
C SER A 112 -4.61 -4.87 -11.91
N ALA A 113 -4.12 -5.66 -12.86
CA ALA A 113 -4.86 -5.98 -14.07
C ALA A 113 -6.07 -6.87 -13.78
N GLY A 114 -5.91 -7.87 -12.89
CA GLY A 114 -7.02 -8.70 -12.44
C GLY A 114 -8.08 -7.90 -11.69
N ALA A 115 -7.68 -7.00 -10.80
CA ALA A 115 -8.57 -6.09 -10.10
C ALA A 115 -9.34 -5.17 -11.07
N THR A 116 -8.65 -4.62 -12.07
CA THR A 116 -9.26 -3.81 -13.14
C THR A 116 -10.29 -4.60 -13.90
N PHE A 117 -9.96 -5.84 -14.30
CA PHE A 117 -10.88 -6.72 -15.00
C PHE A 117 -12.15 -7.00 -14.19
N GLY A 118 -12.00 -7.41 -12.92
CA GLY A 118 -13.13 -7.70 -12.06
C GLY A 118 -13.99 -6.47 -11.76
N ALA A 119 -13.39 -5.30 -11.54
CA ALA A 119 -14.10 -4.04 -11.39
C ALA A 119 -14.85 -3.65 -12.67
N THR A 120 -14.20 -3.75 -13.84
CA THR A 120 -14.78 -3.47 -15.15
C THR A 120 -16.01 -4.34 -15.40
N LEU A 121 -15.88 -5.65 -15.14
CA LEU A 121 -16.99 -6.59 -15.31
C LEU A 121 -18.17 -6.22 -14.41
N SER A 122 -17.91 -5.91 -13.14
CA SER A 122 -18.95 -5.52 -12.17
C SER A 122 -19.67 -4.22 -12.59
N ILE A 123 -18.92 -3.23 -13.07
CA ILE A 123 -19.47 -1.94 -13.50
C ILE A 123 -20.38 -2.12 -14.74
N ILE A 124 -19.92 -2.87 -15.74
CA ILE A 124 -20.64 -3.06 -17.00
C ILE A 124 -21.90 -3.93 -16.79
N LEU A 125 -21.82 -4.95 -15.93
CA LEU A 125 -22.97 -5.76 -15.54
C LEU A 125 -23.98 -5.03 -14.62
N GLY A 126 -23.69 -3.79 -14.23
CA GLY A 126 -24.55 -2.98 -13.36
C GLY A 126 -24.45 -3.30 -11.86
N PHE A 127 -23.56 -4.18 -11.45
CA PHE A 127 -23.34 -4.56 -10.05
C PHE A 127 -22.49 -3.52 -9.30
N LYS A 128 -22.89 -2.24 -9.30
CA LYS A 128 -22.11 -1.13 -8.71
C LYS A 128 -21.76 -1.35 -7.23
N VAL A 129 -22.63 -2.00 -6.46
CA VAL A 129 -22.39 -2.32 -5.04
C VAL A 129 -21.31 -3.40 -4.87
N MET A 130 -21.05 -4.20 -5.89
CA MET A 130 -20.11 -5.33 -5.84
C MET A 130 -18.79 -5.05 -6.54
N ILE A 131 -18.47 -3.81 -6.91
CA ILE A 131 -17.21 -3.47 -7.59
C ILE A 131 -16.00 -3.95 -6.77
N GLY A 132 -16.00 -3.74 -5.47
CA GLY A 132 -14.94 -4.21 -4.58
C GLY A 132 -14.81 -5.74 -4.59
N LEU A 133 -15.91 -6.48 -4.51
CA LEU A 133 -15.89 -7.95 -4.56
C LEU A 133 -15.39 -8.46 -5.92
N GLY A 134 -15.89 -7.90 -7.01
CA GLY A 134 -15.44 -8.26 -8.36
C GLY A 134 -13.95 -7.99 -8.56
N SER A 135 -13.49 -6.81 -8.11
CA SER A 135 -12.07 -6.46 -8.12
C SER A 135 -11.21 -7.42 -7.30
N PHE A 136 -11.65 -7.78 -6.09
CA PHE A 136 -10.96 -8.76 -5.25
C PHE A 136 -10.84 -10.13 -5.95
N LEU A 137 -11.96 -10.64 -6.45
CA LEU A 137 -11.98 -11.94 -7.16
C LEU A 137 -11.11 -11.93 -8.42
N GLY A 138 -11.16 -10.84 -9.19
CA GLY A 138 -10.32 -10.67 -10.37
C GLY A 138 -8.83 -10.62 -10.02
N ALA A 139 -8.47 -9.93 -8.94
CA ALA A 139 -7.09 -9.87 -8.44
C ALA A 139 -6.57 -11.26 -8.03
N ILE A 140 -7.37 -12.02 -7.27
CA ILE A 140 -7.02 -13.38 -6.86
C ILE A 140 -6.91 -14.31 -8.07
N LEU A 141 -7.85 -14.23 -9.02
CA LEU A 141 -7.82 -15.05 -10.25
C LEU A 141 -6.54 -14.79 -11.05
N ALA A 142 -6.17 -13.53 -11.25
CA ALA A 142 -4.93 -13.16 -11.93
C ALA A 142 -3.70 -13.68 -11.19
N THR A 143 -3.67 -13.54 -9.86
CA THR A 143 -2.55 -14.04 -9.06
C THR A 143 -2.42 -15.56 -9.15
N VAL A 144 -3.52 -16.29 -9.06
CA VAL A 144 -3.53 -17.75 -9.24
C VAL A 144 -2.99 -18.12 -10.63
N ALA A 145 -3.42 -17.41 -11.69
CA ALA A 145 -2.90 -17.62 -13.03
C ALA A 145 -1.38 -17.39 -13.12
N VAL A 146 -0.87 -16.30 -12.52
CA VAL A 146 0.59 -16.02 -12.45
C VAL A 146 1.33 -17.15 -11.74
N LEU A 147 0.82 -17.60 -10.59
CA LEU A 147 1.47 -18.66 -9.81
C LEU A 147 1.45 -20.00 -10.56
N LEU A 148 0.35 -20.33 -11.22
CA LEU A 148 0.25 -21.55 -12.04
C LEU A 148 1.26 -21.52 -13.18
N ILE A 149 1.33 -20.44 -13.96
CA ILE A 149 2.28 -20.30 -15.06
C ILE A 149 3.73 -20.34 -14.55
N ALA A 150 4.03 -19.60 -13.48
CA ALA A 150 5.37 -19.59 -12.90
C ALA A 150 5.78 -20.97 -12.35
N SER A 151 4.82 -21.77 -11.86
CA SER A 151 5.08 -23.13 -11.34
C SER A 151 5.29 -24.19 -12.42
N MET A 152 4.94 -23.92 -13.68
CA MET A 152 5.18 -24.85 -14.80
C MET A 152 6.67 -25.01 -15.12
N GLN A 153 7.52 -24.09 -14.65
CA GLN A 153 8.97 -24.25 -14.75
C GLN A 153 9.48 -25.09 -13.57
N SER A 154 10.54 -25.85 -13.79
CA SER A 154 11.13 -26.78 -12.81
C SER A 154 11.57 -26.10 -11.49
N ARG A 155 11.85 -24.81 -11.52
CA ARG A 155 12.12 -23.95 -10.34
C ARG A 155 11.44 -22.60 -10.53
N MET A 156 10.68 -22.17 -9.51
CA MET A 156 10.19 -20.79 -9.45
C MET A 156 11.37 -19.85 -9.26
N THR A 157 11.60 -18.99 -10.23
CA THR A 157 12.62 -17.96 -10.20
C THR A 157 11.96 -16.59 -10.22
N THR A 158 12.68 -15.56 -9.77
CA THR A 158 12.25 -14.16 -9.89
C THR A 158 11.90 -13.82 -11.34
N SER A 159 12.69 -14.31 -12.30
CA SER A 159 12.44 -14.08 -13.74
C SER A 159 11.17 -14.76 -14.23
N SER A 160 10.88 -16.00 -13.80
CA SER A 160 9.65 -16.69 -14.19
C SER A 160 8.41 -16.00 -13.62
N LEU A 161 8.49 -15.49 -12.39
CA LEU A 161 7.42 -14.73 -11.77
C LEU A 161 7.13 -13.41 -12.51
N ILE A 162 8.19 -12.64 -12.82
CA ILE A 162 8.05 -11.37 -13.54
C ILE A 162 7.47 -11.61 -14.95
N LEU A 163 7.98 -12.60 -15.67
CA LEU A 163 7.50 -12.92 -17.02
C LEU A 163 6.03 -13.38 -16.99
N SER A 164 5.68 -14.31 -16.09
CA SER A 164 4.29 -14.75 -15.91
C SER A 164 3.37 -13.61 -15.54
N GLY A 165 3.81 -12.73 -14.64
CA GLY A 165 3.07 -11.54 -14.24
C GLY A 165 2.84 -10.59 -15.41
N THR A 166 3.85 -10.35 -16.24
CA THR A 166 3.74 -9.49 -17.42
C THR A 166 2.72 -10.05 -18.43
N VAL A 167 2.78 -11.35 -18.70
CA VAL A 167 1.84 -12.00 -19.63
C VAL A 167 0.40 -11.97 -19.09
N VAL A 168 0.21 -12.30 -17.82
CA VAL A 168 -1.11 -12.28 -17.18
C VAL A 168 -1.66 -10.85 -17.11
N ASN A 169 -0.84 -9.85 -16.77
CA ASN A 169 -1.25 -8.46 -16.81
C ASN A 169 -1.75 -8.05 -18.20
N ALA A 170 -1.00 -8.39 -19.25
CA ALA A 170 -1.40 -8.08 -20.63
C ALA A 170 -2.74 -8.76 -20.99
N LEU A 171 -2.92 -10.04 -20.62
CA LEU A 171 -4.13 -10.80 -20.86
C LEU A 171 -5.36 -10.18 -20.17
N PHE A 172 -5.26 -9.90 -18.86
CA PHE A 172 -6.38 -9.34 -18.10
C PHE A 172 -6.72 -7.91 -18.52
N LEU A 173 -5.72 -7.09 -18.91
CA LEU A 173 -5.97 -5.78 -19.51
C LEU A 173 -6.65 -5.91 -20.88
N ALA A 174 -6.26 -6.89 -21.71
CA ALA A 174 -6.92 -7.14 -22.98
C ALA A 174 -8.39 -7.56 -22.77
N PHE A 175 -8.68 -8.42 -21.81
CA PHE A 175 -10.06 -8.76 -21.45
C PHE A 175 -10.85 -7.55 -20.95
N SER A 176 -10.25 -6.71 -20.11
CA SER A 176 -10.90 -5.47 -19.63
C SER A 176 -11.26 -4.57 -20.80
N ASN A 177 -10.30 -4.32 -21.70
CA ASN A 177 -10.50 -3.47 -22.88
C ASN A 177 -11.53 -4.06 -23.86
N PHE A 178 -11.54 -5.37 -24.03
CA PHE A 178 -12.54 -6.06 -24.84
C PHE A 178 -13.95 -5.84 -24.29
N ILE A 179 -14.17 -6.05 -22.99
CA ILE A 179 -15.48 -5.84 -22.35
C ILE A 179 -15.90 -4.35 -22.42
N ILE A 180 -14.96 -3.41 -22.21
CA ILE A 180 -15.22 -1.98 -22.36
C ILE A 180 -15.68 -1.67 -23.79
N SER A 181 -15.02 -2.24 -24.80
CA SER A 181 -15.30 -1.96 -26.21
C SER A 181 -16.70 -2.41 -26.67
N ILE A 182 -17.23 -3.50 -26.08
CA ILE A 182 -18.52 -4.06 -26.51
C ILE A 182 -19.70 -3.66 -25.61
N GLY A 183 -19.48 -3.32 -24.36
CA GLY A 183 -20.55 -3.16 -23.37
C GLY A 183 -20.59 -1.84 -22.61
N ALA A 184 -19.55 -0.99 -22.73
CA ALA A 184 -19.49 0.23 -21.92
C ALA A 184 -20.23 1.40 -22.59
N ASN A 185 -20.95 2.15 -21.77
CA ASN A 185 -21.39 3.52 -22.08
C ASN A 185 -20.40 4.55 -21.52
N ALA A 186 -20.58 5.83 -21.84
CA ALA A 186 -19.69 6.92 -21.42
C ALA A 186 -19.52 6.98 -19.88
N ASP A 187 -20.61 6.78 -19.12
CA ASP A 187 -20.60 6.83 -17.65
C ASP A 187 -19.82 5.64 -17.06
N SER A 188 -19.96 4.45 -17.65
CA SER A 188 -19.22 3.25 -17.24
C SER A 188 -17.72 3.43 -17.50
N VAL A 189 -17.35 3.95 -18.66
CA VAL A 189 -15.93 4.25 -18.99
C VAL A 189 -15.34 5.23 -17.98
N MET A 190 -16.06 6.30 -17.65
CA MET A 190 -15.62 7.29 -16.69
C MET A 190 -15.45 6.65 -15.29
N THR A 191 -16.43 5.86 -14.85
CA THR A 191 -16.37 5.16 -13.56
C THR A 191 -15.18 4.21 -13.47
N ILE A 192 -14.94 3.40 -14.53
CA ILE A 192 -13.79 2.48 -14.61
C ILE A 192 -12.48 3.28 -14.54
N LYS A 193 -12.39 4.38 -15.28
CA LYS A 193 -11.19 5.23 -15.29
C LYS A 193 -10.88 5.80 -13.92
N PHE A 194 -11.87 6.37 -13.22
CA PHE A 194 -11.68 6.91 -11.88
C PHE A 194 -11.35 5.82 -10.86
N TRP A 195 -12.00 4.66 -10.95
CA TRP A 195 -11.73 3.54 -10.06
C TRP A 195 -10.29 3.03 -10.22
N THR A 196 -9.79 2.88 -11.45
CA THR A 196 -8.42 2.42 -11.73
C THR A 196 -7.34 3.39 -11.28
N MET A 197 -7.66 4.69 -11.18
CA MET A 197 -6.72 5.70 -10.69
C MET A 197 -6.57 5.71 -9.17
N GLY A 198 -7.40 4.95 -8.44
CA GLY A 198 -7.40 4.86 -6.99
C GLY A 198 -7.96 6.09 -6.29
N SER A 199 -8.77 5.87 -5.27
CA SER A 199 -9.36 6.94 -4.46
C SER A 199 -9.65 6.45 -3.05
N LEU A 200 -9.43 7.34 -2.07
CA LEU A 200 -9.87 7.15 -0.68
C LEU A 200 -11.18 7.89 -0.39
N ALA A 201 -11.75 8.57 -1.39
CA ALA A 201 -13.03 9.27 -1.27
C ALA A 201 -14.19 8.27 -1.07
N GLY A 202 -15.24 8.70 -0.38
CA GLY A 202 -16.41 7.85 -0.09
C GLY A 202 -16.17 6.77 0.97
N THR A 203 -15.03 6.79 1.65
CA THR A 203 -14.73 5.88 2.77
C THR A 203 -15.66 6.18 3.95
N SER A 204 -16.26 5.12 4.51
CA SER A 204 -17.01 5.16 5.77
C SER A 204 -16.35 4.25 6.82
N TRP A 205 -16.76 4.36 8.07
CA TRP A 205 -16.23 3.53 9.16
C TRP A 205 -16.33 2.01 8.90
N GLY A 206 -17.41 1.57 8.23
CA GLY A 206 -17.60 0.17 7.86
C GLY A 206 -16.56 -0.37 6.89
N HIS A 207 -16.04 0.48 6.00
CA HIS A 207 -15.01 0.09 5.03
C HIS A 207 -13.62 -0.13 5.67
N LEU A 208 -13.39 0.33 6.90
CA LEU A 208 -12.11 0.19 7.59
C LEU A 208 -11.92 -1.20 8.21
N THR A 209 -13.00 -1.89 8.57
CA THR A 209 -12.95 -3.08 9.43
C THR A 209 -12.08 -4.18 8.81
N LEU A 210 -12.37 -4.58 7.58
CA LEU A 210 -11.63 -5.66 6.92
C LEU A 210 -10.17 -5.30 6.63
N PRO A 211 -9.83 -4.15 6.02
CA PRO A 211 -8.45 -3.73 5.83
C PRO A 211 -7.66 -3.64 7.14
N THR A 212 -8.25 -3.10 8.21
CA THR A 212 -7.59 -2.96 9.52
C THR A 212 -7.23 -4.33 10.12
N ILE A 213 -8.17 -5.27 10.10
CA ILE A 213 -7.96 -6.62 10.64
C ILE A 213 -6.83 -7.32 9.86
N ILE A 214 -6.91 -7.32 8.54
CA ILE A 214 -5.94 -8.02 7.68
C ILE A 214 -4.54 -7.40 7.80
N VAL A 215 -4.44 -6.07 7.74
CA VAL A 215 -3.16 -5.35 7.88
C VAL A 215 -2.58 -5.55 9.28
N GLY A 216 -3.41 -5.51 10.33
CA GLY A 216 -3.00 -5.74 11.71
C GLY A 216 -2.46 -7.17 11.92
N ILE A 217 -3.18 -8.19 11.47
CA ILE A 217 -2.75 -9.60 11.56
C ILE A 217 -1.45 -9.79 10.76
N ALA A 218 -1.38 -9.25 9.53
CA ALA A 218 -0.19 -9.35 8.69
C ALA A 218 1.02 -8.64 9.33
N PHE A 219 0.83 -7.48 9.96
CA PHE A 219 1.89 -6.79 10.68
C PHE A 219 2.46 -7.64 11.83
N LEU A 220 1.59 -8.22 12.64
CA LEU A 220 2.01 -9.08 13.74
C LEU A 220 2.75 -10.32 13.21
N PHE A 221 2.20 -10.99 12.21
CA PHE A 221 2.82 -12.18 11.61
C PHE A 221 4.18 -11.84 10.98
N PHE A 222 4.27 -10.87 10.07
CA PHE A 222 5.52 -10.55 9.38
C PHE A 222 6.59 -9.99 10.31
N SER A 223 6.21 -9.30 11.39
CA SER A 223 7.16 -8.83 12.41
C SER A 223 7.92 -9.98 13.08
N THR A 224 7.33 -11.17 13.17
CA THR A 224 8.01 -12.37 13.70
C THR A 224 8.97 -13.02 12.70
N GLN A 225 8.78 -12.75 11.39
CA GLN A 225 9.47 -13.42 10.29
C GLN A 225 10.81 -12.76 9.90
N TYR A 226 11.29 -11.75 10.63
CA TYR A 226 12.49 -10.97 10.27
C TYR A 226 13.74 -11.82 10.03
N ARG A 227 13.88 -12.97 10.72
CA ARG A 227 15.01 -13.89 10.53
C ARG A 227 14.97 -14.56 9.16
N VAL A 228 13.79 -14.99 8.75
CA VAL A 228 13.56 -15.61 7.44
C VAL A 228 13.78 -14.58 6.33
N PHE A 229 13.25 -13.36 6.48
CA PHE A 229 13.49 -12.28 5.52
C PHE A 229 14.97 -11.94 5.37
N ASN A 230 15.71 -11.82 6.48
CA ASN A 230 17.14 -11.56 6.43
C ASN A 230 17.90 -12.66 5.70
N ALA A 231 17.53 -13.93 5.92
CA ALA A 231 18.17 -15.05 5.25
C ALA A 231 17.83 -15.09 3.75
N MET A 232 16.57 -14.86 3.35
CA MET A 232 16.16 -14.79 1.95
C MET A 232 16.90 -13.68 1.19
N MET A 233 17.18 -12.54 1.84
CA MET A 233 17.97 -11.45 1.27
C MET A 233 19.44 -11.77 1.05
N MET A 234 19.99 -12.83 1.69
CA MET A 234 21.34 -13.31 1.46
C MET A 234 21.46 -14.19 0.21
N GLY A 235 20.34 -14.52 -0.40
CA GLY A 235 20.22 -15.40 -1.56
C GLY A 235 19.79 -16.82 -1.19
N ASP A 236 19.27 -17.54 -2.19
CA ASP A 236 18.65 -18.85 -2.01
C ASP A 236 19.61 -19.90 -1.44
N GLU A 237 20.87 -19.94 -1.92
CA GLU A 237 21.87 -20.88 -1.43
C GLU A 237 22.20 -20.69 0.05
N ALA A 238 22.36 -19.42 0.47
CA ALA A 238 22.62 -19.10 1.86
C ALA A 238 21.42 -19.44 2.76
N ALA A 239 20.19 -19.17 2.31
CA ALA A 239 19.00 -19.50 3.07
C ALA A 239 18.77 -21.01 3.21
N LEU A 240 19.08 -21.79 2.16
CA LEU A 240 19.01 -23.27 2.19
C LEU A 240 20.03 -23.86 3.15
N THR A 241 21.27 -23.34 3.16
CA THR A 241 22.31 -23.78 4.11
C THR A 241 21.94 -23.49 5.56
N LEU A 242 21.15 -22.47 5.81
CA LEU A 242 20.57 -22.15 7.13
C LEU A 242 19.36 -23.04 7.48
N GLY A 243 19.00 -24.01 6.64
CA GLY A 243 17.89 -24.94 6.87
C GLY A 243 16.50 -24.35 6.65
N ILE A 244 16.39 -23.23 5.93
CA ILE A 244 15.10 -22.58 5.68
C ILE A 244 14.41 -23.26 4.49
N PRO A 245 13.17 -23.80 4.66
CA PRO A 245 12.40 -24.37 3.56
C PRO A 245 11.86 -23.25 2.65
N LEU A 246 12.70 -22.70 1.78
CA LEU A 246 12.41 -21.53 0.95
C LEU A 246 11.10 -21.66 0.19
N ARG A 247 10.83 -22.83 -0.40
CA ARG A 247 9.61 -23.06 -1.19
C ARG A 247 8.35 -22.84 -0.37
N PHE A 248 8.33 -23.30 0.89
CA PHE A 248 7.20 -23.10 1.79
C PHE A 248 6.98 -21.61 2.11
N TYR A 249 8.04 -20.91 2.54
CA TYR A 249 7.95 -19.49 2.89
C TYR A 249 7.63 -18.63 1.67
N TRP A 250 8.13 -19.00 0.51
CA TRP A 250 7.87 -18.29 -0.74
C TRP A 250 6.35 -18.31 -1.05
N TYR A 251 5.73 -19.50 -1.09
CA TYR A 251 4.29 -19.62 -1.32
C TYR A 251 3.47 -18.92 -0.24
N LEU A 252 3.84 -19.10 1.02
CA LEU A 252 3.14 -18.50 2.15
C LEU A 252 3.14 -16.97 2.06
N TYR A 253 4.32 -16.37 1.83
CA TYR A 253 4.44 -14.92 1.79
C TYR A 253 3.78 -14.33 0.55
N VAL A 254 3.96 -14.91 -0.62
CA VAL A 254 3.30 -14.45 -1.85
C VAL A 254 1.78 -14.54 -1.72
N THR A 255 1.25 -15.60 -1.13
CA THR A 255 -0.20 -15.74 -0.91
C THR A 255 -0.74 -14.67 0.05
N ILE A 256 -0.07 -14.44 1.20
CA ILE A 256 -0.50 -13.41 2.16
C ILE A 256 -0.43 -12.02 1.51
N VAL A 257 0.65 -11.72 0.80
CA VAL A 257 0.82 -10.44 0.08
C VAL A 257 -0.27 -10.27 -0.98
N ALA A 258 -0.56 -11.32 -1.75
CA ALA A 258 -1.59 -11.28 -2.78
C ALA A 258 -2.98 -10.99 -2.20
N VAL A 259 -3.38 -11.73 -1.15
CA VAL A 259 -4.68 -11.53 -0.48
C VAL A 259 -4.75 -10.12 0.13
N MET A 260 -3.71 -9.70 0.83
CA MET A 260 -3.66 -8.38 1.46
C MET A 260 -3.75 -7.27 0.41
N THR A 261 -2.96 -7.35 -0.66
CA THR A 261 -2.99 -6.35 -1.73
C THR A 261 -4.34 -6.36 -2.46
N ALA A 262 -4.93 -7.53 -2.73
CA ALA A 262 -6.25 -7.63 -3.35
C ALA A 262 -7.34 -6.96 -2.50
N ILE A 263 -7.33 -7.13 -1.17
CA ILE A 263 -8.26 -6.46 -0.24
C ILE A 263 -8.05 -4.95 -0.25
N LEU A 264 -6.80 -4.49 -0.19
CA LEU A 264 -6.50 -3.05 -0.21
C LEU A 264 -6.95 -2.42 -1.54
N VAL A 265 -6.61 -3.04 -2.68
CA VAL A 265 -7.00 -2.56 -4.01
C VAL A 265 -8.52 -2.60 -4.20
N SER A 266 -9.20 -3.63 -3.71
CA SER A 266 -10.67 -3.71 -3.79
C SER A 266 -11.37 -2.60 -3.01
N THR A 267 -10.72 -2.05 -1.99
CA THR A 267 -11.26 -0.98 -1.15
C THR A 267 -11.00 0.42 -1.70
N CYS A 268 -9.83 0.66 -2.29
CA CYS A 268 -9.41 2.01 -2.68
C CYS A 268 -8.94 2.15 -4.14
N GLY A 269 -9.06 1.10 -4.96
CA GLY A 269 -8.47 1.09 -6.30
C GLY A 269 -6.94 0.94 -6.27
N ILE A 270 -6.29 1.22 -7.41
CA ILE A 270 -4.86 0.98 -7.58
C ILE A 270 -4.05 2.17 -7.07
N ILE A 271 -3.16 1.93 -6.09
CA ILE A 271 -2.23 2.92 -5.56
C ILE A 271 -0.81 2.35 -5.69
N GLY A 272 -0.07 2.83 -6.69
CA GLY A 272 1.29 2.34 -6.99
C GLY A 272 2.39 3.05 -6.22
N PHE A 273 3.62 2.55 -6.37
CA PHE A 273 4.88 3.08 -5.85
C PHE A 273 5.07 3.04 -4.33
N VAL A 274 4.03 2.89 -3.52
CA VAL A 274 4.15 2.86 -2.05
C VAL A 274 5.07 1.72 -1.61
N GLY A 275 4.77 0.50 -2.06
CA GLY A 275 5.55 -0.70 -1.74
C GLY A 275 6.95 -0.73 -2.36
N LEU A 276 7.23 0.13 -3.33
CA LEU A 276 8.55 0.27 -3.93
C LEU A 276 9.43 1.24 -3.16
N ILE A 277 8.91 2.44 -2.89
CA ILE A 277 9.66 3.57 -2.34
C ILE A 277 9.94 3.40 -0.85
N THR A 278 8.91 3.05 -0.09
CA THR A 278 8.99 3.11 1.38
C THR A 278 9.96 2.09 1.98
N PRO A 279 10.07 0.82 1.51
CA PRO A 279 11.11 -0.07 1.98
C PRO A 279 12.51 0.39 1.57
N HIS A 280 12.63 1.04 0.42
CA HIS A 280 13.91 1.59 -0.02
C HIS A 280 14.37 2.75 0.88
N LEU A 281 13.47 3.68 1.20
CA LEU A 281 13.74 4.76 2.16
C LEU A 281 14.08 4.20 3.55
N ALA A 282 13.31 3.21 4.02
CA ALA A 282 13.60 2.57 5.31
C ALA A 282 15.01 1.95 5.31
N ARG A 283 15.41 1.31 4.20
CA ARG A 283 16.74 0.71 4.05
C ARG A 283 17.87 1.75 4.15
N SER A 284 17.68 2.93 3.60
CA SER A 284 18.66 4.01 3.71
C SER A 284 18.78 4.57 5.12
N LEU A 285 17.70 4.52 5.92
CA LEU A 285 17.66 5.06 7.28
C LEU A 285 18.18 4.08 8.36
N VAL A 286 17.79 2.79 8.25
CA VAL A 286 18.04 1.80 9.32
C VAL A 286 18.82 0.56 8.84
N GLY A 287 19.26 0.54 7.58
CA GLY A 287 19.99 -0.58 6.97
C GLY A 287 19.08 -1.71 6.53
N THR A 288 19.67 -2.85 6.18
CA THR A 288 19.00 -3.98 5.54
C THR A 288 18.37 -4.98 6.52
N ASN A 289 18.59 -4.83 7.84
CA ASN A 289 18.05 -5.75 8.83
C ASN A 289 16.54 -5.60 8.99
N TYR A 290 15.78 -6.61 8.60
CA TYR A 290 14.30 -6.59 8.61
C TYR A 290 13.67 -6.38 9.98
N LYS A 291 14.35 -6.71 11.08
CA LYS A 291 13.87 -6.39 12.42
C LYS A 291 13.64 -4.88 12.63
N ARG A 292 14.47 -4.04 11.99
CA ARG A 292 14.38 -2.58 12.06
C ARG A 292 13.71 -1.99 10.84
N LEU A 293 14.00 -2.55 9.66
CA LEU A 293 13.50 -2.07 8.37
C LEU A 293 11.97 -2.17 8.29
N PHE A 294 11.39 -3.32 8.65
CA PHE A 294 9.98 -3.59 8.45
C PHE A 294 9.06 -2.60 9.19
N PRO A 295 9.23 -2.32 10.52
CA PRO A 295 8.41 -1.32 11.20
C PRO A 295 8.59 0.10 10.62
N ILE A 296 9.81 0.49 10.28
CA ILE A 296 10.09 1.83 9.71
C ILE A 296 9.45 1.97 8.34
N ALA A 297 9.57 0.95 7.46
CA ALA A 297 8.92 0.95 6.15
C ALA A 297 7.40 1.09 6.28
N THR A 298 6.80 0.35 7.20
CA THR A 298 5.36 0.40 7.48
C THR A 298 4.89 1.80 7.87
N LEU A 299 5.61 2.47 8.78
CA LEU A 299 5.30 3.84 9.21
C LEU A 299 5.50 4.86 8.08
N LEU A 300 6.57 4.72 7.30
CA LEU A 300 6.81 5.58 6.13
C LEU A 300 5.71 5.40 5.08
N GLY A 301 5.22 4.17 4.88
CA GLY A 301 4.11 3.91 3.98
C GLY A 301 2.81 4.58 4.43
N ALA A 302 2.49 4.47 5.72
CA ALA A 302 1.34 5.15 6.31
C ALA A 302 1.44 6.67 6.11
N LEU A 303 2.57 7.28 6.47
CA LEU A 303 2.82 8.71 6.29
C LEU A 303 2.70 9.13 4.82
N PHE A 304 3.31 8.37 3.92
CA PHE A 304 3.32 8.69 2.49
C PHE A 304 1.91 8.74 1.91
N VAL A 305 1.06 7.73 2.19
CA VAL A 305 -0.30 7.68 1.65
C VAL A 305 -1.21 8.71 2.31
N VAL A 306 -1.08 8.96 3.62
CA VAL A 306 -1.84 10.03 4.30
C VAL A 306 -1.53 11.39 3.67
N TRP A 307 -0.27 11.74 3.44
CA TRP A 307 0.10 13.01 2.82
C TRP A 307 -0.23 13.04 1.33
N ALA A 308 -0.09 11.93 0.61
CA ALA A 308 -0.51 11.83 -0.78
C ALA A 308 -2.01 12.14 -0.93
N ASP A 309 -2.85 11.64 -0.02
CA ASP A 309 -4.28 11.93 0.01
C ASP A 309 -4.57 13.42 0.35
N VAL A 310 -3.84 14.00 1.30
CA VAL A 310 -3.96 15.43 1.61
C VAL A 310 -3.64 16.28 0.39
N PHE A 311 -2.51 16.03 -0.27
CA PHE A 311 -2.13 16.76 -1.48
C PHE A 311 -3.14 16.56 -2.61
N ALA A 312 -3.62 15.33 -2.81
CA ALA A 312 -4.63 15.03 -3.82
C ALA A 312 -5.94 15.83 -3.63
N ARG A 313 -6.29 16.16 -2.37
CA ARG A 313 -7.48 16.97 -2.02
C ARG A 313 -7.28 18.48 -2.11
N VAL A 314 -6.04 18.97 -2.01
CA VAL A 314 -5.75 20.41 -1.84
C VAL A 314 -5.11 21.01 -3.09
N LEU A 315 -4.50 20.19 -3.95
CA LEU A 315 -3.69 20.66 -5.07
C LEU A 315 -4.52 21.41 -6.13
N ILE A 316 -5.77 21.00 -6.36
CA ILE A 316 -6.67 21.62 -7.34
C ILE A 316 -7.89 22.17 -6.60
N GLN A 317 -8.18 23.46 -6.83
CA GLN A 317 -9.38 24.08 -6.29
C GLN A 317 -10.63 23.45 -6.91
N ASN A 318 -11.60 23.12 -6.08
CA ASN A 318 -12.90 22.53 -6.47
C ASN A 318 -12.84 21.18 -7.20
N ALA A 319 -11.69 20.48 -7.20
CA ALA A 319 -11.58 19.14 -7.76
C ALA A 319 -10.64 18.29 -6.89
N GLU A 320 -10.97 17.01 -6.74
CA GLU A 320 -10.08 16.06 -6.10
C GLU A 320 -9.34 15.23 -7.16
N LEU A 321 -8.02 15.17 -7.04
CA LEU A 321 -7.23 14.26 -7.86
C LEU A 321 -7.33 12.83 -7.32
N PRO A 322 -7.42 11.82 -8.19
CA PRO A 322 -7.19 10.44 -7.77
C PRO A 322 -5.80 10.28 -7.14
N ILE A 323 -5.74 9.63 -5.98
CA ILE A 323 -4.50 9.52 -5.21
C ILE A 323 -3.38 8.78 -5.97
N GLY A 324 -3.75 7.81 -6.82
CA GLY A 324 -2.79 7.06 -7.64
C GLY A 324 -2.03 7.94 -8.63
N ILE A 325 -2.63 9.02 -9.12
CA ILE A 325 -1.93 10.01 -9.95
C ILE A 325 -0.83 10.69 -9.13
N PHE A 326 -1.15 11.14 -7.92
CA PHE A 326 -0.16 11.82 -7.07
C PHE A 326 0.98 10.87 -6.68
N THR A 327 0.66 9.63 -6.26
CA THR A 327 1.69 8.65 -5.89
C THR A 327 2.58 8.29 -7.07
N ALA A 328 2.05 8.25 -8.29
CA ALA A 328 2.83 8.01 -9.51
C ALA A 328 3.72 9.21 -9.88
N LEU A 329 3.19 10.44 -9.79
CA LEU A 329 3.95 11.66 -10.07
C LEU A 329 5.13 11.87 -9.11
N VAL A 330 5.00 11.47 -7.86
CA VAL A 330 6.09 11.51 -6.89
C VAL A 330 6.99 10.28 -7.00
N GLY A 331 6.36 9.12 -7.19
CA GLY A 331 7.04 7.82 -7.15
C GLY A 331 7.93 7.56 -8.34
N ALA A 332 7.48 7.85 -9.56
CA ALA A 332 8.26 7.58 -10.75
C ALA A 332 9.55 8.41 -10.84
N PRO A 333 9.55 9.74 -10.61
CA PRO A 333 10.78 10.52 -10.56
C PRO A 333 11.74 10.07 -9.45
N PHE A 334 11.23 9.74 -8.27
CA PHE A 334 12.03 9.20 -7.18
C PHE A 334 12.72 7.90 -7.60
N PHE A 335 12.00 7.00 -8.25
CA PHE A 335 12.54 5.73 -8.73
C PHE A 335 13.60 5.93 -9.81
N ILE A 336 13.37 6.84 -10.77
CA ILE A 336 14.35 7.20 -11.80
C ILE A 336 15.64 7.74 -11.16
N TYR A 337 15.52 8.64 -10.18
CA TYR A 337 16.66 9.16 -9.44
C TYR A 337 17.45 8.04 -8.75
N MET A 338 16.74 7.13 -8.09
CA MET A 338 17.34 6.00 -7.37
C MET A 338 18.14 5.08 -8.30
N VAL A 339 17.59 4.75 -9.48
CA VAL A 339 18.28 3.90 -10.48
C VAL A 339 19.50 4.64 -11.07
N ALA A 340 19.39 5.93 -11.31
CA ALA A 340 20.46 6.75 -11.85
C ALA A 340 21.63 6.91 -10.84
N SER A 341 21.33 7.06 -9.55
CA SER A 341 22.34 7.23 -8.50
C SER A 341 23.18 5.96 -8.28
N ARG A 342 22.57 4.78 -8.34
CA ARG A 342 23.30 3.51 -8.23
C ARG A 342 24.33 3.29 -9.33
N ARG A 343 24.09 3.80 -10.54
CA ARG A 343 25.07 3.71 -11.65
C ARG A 343 26.35 4.52 -11.39
N ARG A 344 26.30 5.53 -10.54
CA ARG A 344 27.50 6.33 -10.17
C ARG A 344 28.40 5.62 -9.17
N GLU A 345 27.83 4.86 -8.23
CA GLU A 345 28.61 4.11 -7.21
C GLU A 345 29.38 2.91 -7.80
N VAL A 346 28.89 2.32 -8.89
CA VAL A 346 29.53 1.18 -9.56
C VAL A 346 30.67 1.63 -10.52
N ARG A 347 30.76 2.94 -10.82
CA ARG A 347 31.80 3.49 -11.73
C ARG A 347 32.99 4.16 -10.99
N VAL A 348 32.98 4.15 -9.67
CA VAL A 348 34.10 4.59 -8.80
C VAL A 348 34.68 3.36 -8.11
#